data_8102775268e7d9830c2cf7c2f3164090
#
_entry.id   8102775268e7d9830c2cf7c2f3164090
#
_cell.length_a   1.000
_cell.length_b   1.000
_cell.length_c   1.000
_cell.angle_alpha   90.00
_cell.angle_beta   90.00
_cell.angle_gamma   90.00
#
_symmetry.space_group_name_H-M   'P 1'
#
loop_
_entity.id
_entity.type
_entity.pdbx_description
1 polymer ?
#
loop_
_entity_poly.entity_id
_entity_poly.type
_entity_poly.pdbx_seq_one_letter_code
_entity_poly.pdbx_strand_id
1 'polypeptide(L)'
;YYPCQPWDSPLGIATSILHRLGIVEGKDPHGVLSSLPLRPGARINIDSYRRRLTAHLLDDEDLVGITHGEVLLILDDIHNIGSSGEHLFGALLQIAESTGIRLMMASRTNLAFYDRRDVHTRNRVEELPLSGLTLEEVTDWLEKMDLPDRAPAAQIHKATGGHPLAVELLEIYGKTLHDDWLRFLDEEILDVLPEDHRELLSLLAVADRPVTWTTLANAAGADGPPPQQLIDRGLMLELEEGLWLHEALRSRLLREVGAPHEERSRKLSQAAD
;
A
#
# COMPACT_ATOMS: atom_id res chain seq x y z
N TYR A 1 11.30 3.56 -4.25
CA TYR A 1 10.09 2.96 -3.67
C TYR A 1 8.94 3.94 -3.70
N TYR A 2 7.74 3.50 -4.11
CA TYR A 2 6.51 4.27 -4.12
C TYR A 2 5.34 3.38 -3.67
N PRO A 3 4.71 3.65 -2.52
CA PRO A 3 3.52 2.95 -2.09
C PRO A 3 2.28 3.60 -2.74
N CYS A 4 1.62 2.89 -3.64
CA CYS A 4 0.41 3.37 -4.30
C CYS A 4 -0.76 3.40 -3.32
N GLN A 5 -1.42 4.54 -3.21
CA GLN A 5 -2.52 4.76 -2.29
C GLN A 5 -3.86 4.77 -3.04
N PRO A 6 -4.99 4.49 -2.36
CA PRO A 6 -6.32 4.50 -3.00
C PRO A 6 -6.73 5.86 -3.61
N TRP A 7 -6.13 6.96 -3.14
CA TRP A 7 -6.37 8.33 -3.64
C TRP A 7 -5.37 8.76 -4.72
N ASP A 8 -4.36 7.94 -5.02
CA ASP A 8 -3.39 8.27 -6.07
C ASP A 8 -4.01 8.23 -7.45
N SER A 9 -3.51 9.08 -8.31
CA SER A 9 -3.82 9.06 -9.73
C SER A 9 -2.60 8.62 -10.55
N PRO A 10 -2.81 8.08 -11.76
CA PRO A 10 -1.70 7.79 -12.67
C PRO A 10 -0.79 9.01 -12.91
N LEU A 11 -1.37 10.22 -12.90
CA LEU A 11 -0.63 11.48 -13.04
C LEU A 11 0.26 11.73 -11.81
N GLY A 12 -0.27 11.55 -10.60
CA GLY A 12 0.49 11.70 -9.36
C GLY A 12 1.69 10.76 -9.31
N ILE A 13 1.47 9.49 -9.65
CA ILE A 13 2.53 8.47 -9.71
C ILE A 13 3.59 8.86 -10.75
N ALA A 14 3.19 9.20 -11.97
CA ALA A 14 4.12 9.59 -13.02
C ALA A 14 4.96 10.81 -12.62
N THR A 15 4.33 11.82 -11.99
CA THR A 15 5.01 13.01 -11.48
C THR A 15 6.01 12.66 -10.38
N SER A 16 5.62 11.83 -9.42
CA SER A 16 6.50 11.36 -8.33
C SER A 16 7.71 10.59 -8.87
N ILE A 17 7.52 9.74 -9.86
CA ILE A 17 8.62 9.02 -10.51
C ILE A 17 9.61 10.01 -11.11
N LEU A 18 9.14 11.02 -11.87
CA LEU A 18 10.02 12.03 -12.47
C LEU A 18 10.80 12.81 -11.42
N HIS A 19 10.13 13.24 -10.37
CA HIS A 19 10.77 13.96 -9.28
C HIS A 19 11.87 13.14 -8.60
N ARG A 20 11.61 11.84 -8.33
CA ARG A 20 12.59 10.93 -7.73
C ARG A 20 13.78 10.63 -8.65
N LEU A 21 13.59 10.71 -9.97
CA LEU A 21 14.66 10.62 -10.96
C LEU A 21 15.39 11.96 -11.17
N GLY A 22 15.04 13.00 -10.42
CA GLY A 22 15.67 14.31 -10.53
C GLY A 22 15.19 15.14 -11.74
N ILE A 23 14.15 14.68 -12.44
CA ILE A 23 13.56 15.37 -13.59
C ILE A 23 12.60 16.44 -13.06
N VAL A 24 13.09 17.67 -12.97
CA VAL A 24 12.34 18.83 -12.47
C VAL A 24 12.46 20.00 -13.45
N GLU A 25 11.67 21.05 -13.22
CA GLU A 25 11.72 22.26 -14.05
C GLU A 25 13.16 22.80 -14.11
N GLY A 26 13.66 23.05 -15.31
CA GLY A 26 15.05 23.47 -15.56
C GLY A 26 16.07 22.31 -15.65
N LYS A 27 15.68 21.07 -15.35
CA LYS A 27 16.48 19.85 -15.48
C LYS A 27 15.70 18.77 -16.23
N ASP A 28 15.17 19.12 -17.41
CA ASP A 28 14.39 18.23 -18.28
C ASP A 28 14.78 18.46 -19.75
N PRO A 29 15.99 18.06 -20.16
CA PRO A 29 16.48 18.27 -21.53
C PRO A 29 15.62 17.60 -22.59
N HIS A 30 14.91 16.52 -22.26
CA HIS A 30 14.05 15.77 -23.15
C HIS A 30 12.57 16.20 -23.12
N GLY A 31 12.24 17.16 -22.25
CA GLY A 31 10.88 17.68 -22.12
C GLY A 31 9.88 16.64 -21.60
N VAL A 32 10.31 15.74 -20.72
CA VAL A 32 9.46 14.68 -20.14
C VAL A 32 8.27 15.29 -19.41
N LEU A 33 8.51 16.37 -18.65
CA LEU A 33 7.47 17.11 -17.93
C LEU A 33 6.36 17.64 -18.86
N SER A 34 6.69 17.98 -20.10
CA SER A 34 5.69 18.44 -21.07
C SER A 34 4.73 17.35 -21.56
N SER A 35 4.99 16.07 -21.25
CA SER A 35 4.07 14.96 -21.50
C SER A 35 2.98 14.86 -20.42
N LEU A 36 3.21 15.50 -19.27
CA LEU A 36 2.23 15.58 -18.18
C LEU A 36 1.22 16.70 -18.47
N PRO A 37 -0.07 16.50 -18.18
CA PRO A 37 -1.07 17.52 -18.40
C PRO A 37 -0.93 18.68 -17.41
N LEU A 38 -1.06 19.90 -17.91
CA LEU A 38 -1.06 21.14 -17.09
C LEU A 38 -2.44 21.43 -16.46
N ARG A 39 -3.48 20.71 -16.86
CA ARG A 39 -4.86 20.96 -16.42
C ARG A 39 -5.37 19.78 -15.58
N PRO A 40 -6.03 20.04 -14.45
CA PRO A 40 -6.68 18.99 -13.67
C PRO A 40 -7.65 18.18 -14.54
N GLY A 41 -7.65 16.86 -14.38
CA GLY A 41 -8.54 15.94 -15.10
C GLY A 41 -8.10 15.59 -16.54
N ALA A 42 -7.07 16.24 -17.08
CA ALA A 42 -6.51 15.83 -18.36
C ALA A 42 -5.65 14.55 -18.21
N ARG A 43 -5.66 13.72 -19.26
CA ARG A 43 -4.92 12.45 -19.26
C ARG A 43 -3.46 12.65 -19.65
N ILE A 44 -2.58 11.85 -19.09
CA ILE A 44 -1.17 11.78 -19.49
C ILE A 44 -1.10 11.33 -20.95
N ASN A 45 -0.23 11.96 -21.73
CA ASN A 45 0.15 11.43 -23.04
C ASN A 45 1.17 10.32 -22.84
N ILE A 46 0.70 9.09 -22.62
CA ILE A 46 1.51 7.93 -22.27
C ILE A 46 2.61 7.65 -23.30
N ASP A 47 2.33 7.76 -24.58
CA ASP A 47 3.34 7.54 -25.63
C ASP A 47 4.44 8.60 -25.62
N SER A 48 4.07 9.86 -25.38
CA SER A 48 5.04 10.95 -25.22
C SER A 48 5.88 10.77 -23.95
N TYR A 49 5.22 10.47 -22.84
CA TYR A 49 5.87 10.19 -21.55
C TYR A 49 6.90 9.08 -21.70
N ARG A 50 6.50 7.93 -22.21
CA ARG A 50 7.37 6.78 -22.44
C ARG A 50 8.59 7.15 -23.31
N ARG A 51 8.37 7.70 -24.50
CA ARG A 51 9.47 8.03 -25.41
C ARG A 51 10.48 9.00 -24.82
N ARG A 52 9.99 10.07 -24.18
CA ARG A 52 10.83 11.12 -23.62
C ARG A 52 11.58 10.66 -22.37
N LEU A 53 10.92 9.91 -21.49
CA LEU A 53 11.58 9.34 -20.32
C LEU A 53 12.63 8.30 -20.73
N THR A 54 12.34 7.44 -21.72
CA THR A 54 13.34 6.52 -22.26
C THR A 54 14.56 7.27 -22.81
N ALA A 55 14.34 8.33 -23.60
CA ALA A 55 15.43 9.14 -24.13
C ALA A 55 16.26 9.78 -23.01
N HIS A 56 15.59 10.37 -22.02
CA HIS A 56 16.26 10.97 -20.87
C HIS A 56 17.15 9.98 -20.13
N LEU A 57 16.62 8.78 -19.85
CA LEU A 57 17.35 7.72 -19.12
C LEU A 57 18.52 7.13 -19.91
N LEU A 58 18.50 7.21 -21.25
CA LEU A 58 19.58 6.72 -22.10
C LEU A 58 20.67 7.76 -22.36
N ASP A 59 20.31 9.05 -22.37
CA ASP A 59 21.22 10.15 -22.73
C ASP A 59 21.86 10.83 -21.52
N ASP A 60 21.35 10.60 -20.31
CA ASP A 60 21.91 11.17 -19.10
C ASP A 60 23.17 10.39 -18.67
N GLU A 61 24.35 11.00 -18.86
CA GLU A 61 25.64 10.38 -18.54
C GLU A 61 25.76 10.01 -17.06
N ASP A 62 25.15 10.78 -16.15
CA ASP A 62 25.11 10.50 -14.72
C ASP A 62 24.18 9.31 -14.41
N LEU A 63 23.12 9.12 -15.21
CA LEU A 63 22.21 7.99 -15.12
C LEU A 63 22.64 6.78 -15.95
N VAL A 64 23.47 6.94 -16.98
CA VAL A 64 24.00 5.82 -17.78
C VAL A 64 24.84 4.87 -16.92
N GLY A 65 25.59 5.38 -15.96
CA GLY A 65 26.26 4.56 -14.93
C GLY A 65 25.27 3.81 -14.02
N ILE A 66 24.11 4.40 -13.78
CA ILE A 66 23.05 3.88 -12.90
C ILE A 66 22.17 2.86 -13.65
N THR A 67 21.91 3.06 -14.96
CA THR A 67 20.97 2.23 -15.76
C THR A 67 21.48 0.83 -16.10
N HIS A 68 22.75 0.51 -15.87
CA HIS A 68 23.23 -0.86 -16.05
C HIS A 68 22.79 -1.85 -14.96
N GLY A 69 21.56 -1.71 -14.48
CA GLY A 69 20.91 -2.59 -13.51
C GLY A 69 21.00 -2.10 -12.06
N GLU A 70 21.41 -0.84 -11.84
CA GLU A 70 21.55 -0.24 -10.52
C GLU A 70 20.30 0.51 -10.05
N VAL A 71 19.36 0.88 -10.96
CA VAL A 71 18.10 1.50 -10.59
C VAL A 71 17.00 0.45 -10.49
N LEU A 72 16.42 0.32 -9.30
CA LEU A 72 15.24 -0.48 -9.04
C LEU A 72 14.05 0.45 -8.71
N LEU A 73 13.05 0.46 -9.58
CA LEU A 73 11.78 1.13 -9.33
C LEU A 73 10.82 0.13 -8.68
N ILE A 74 10.41 0.40 -7.44
CA ILE A 74 9.45 -0.41 -6.70
C ILE A 74 8.15 0.37 -6.60
N LEU A 75 7.07 -0.21 -7.10
CA LEU A 75 5.69 0.27 -6.92
C LEU A 75 4.94 -0.76 -6.08
N ASP A 76 4.52 -0.36 -4.91
CA ASP A 76 3.79 -1.23 -3.98
C ASP A 76 2.28 -0.95 -4.04
N ASP A 77 1.47 -1.94 -3.70
CA ASP A 77 0.01 -1.86 -3.67
C ASP A 77 -0.64 -1.28 -4.95
N ILE A 78 -0.09 -1.61 -6.14
CA ILE A 78 -0.58 -1.07 -7.42
C ILE A 78 -2.07 -1.38 -7.70
N HIS A 79 -2.65 -2.37 -7.01
CA HIS A 79 -4.07 -2.69 -7.08
C HIS A 79 -4.97 -1.54 -6.61
N ASN A 80 -4.47 -0.63 -5.76
CA ASN A 80 -5.18 0.57 -5.32
C ASN A 80 -5.50 1.52 -6.48
N ILE A 81 -4.66 1.52 -7.53
CA ILE A 81 -4.86 2.34 -8.73
C ILE A 81 -5.80 1.65 -9.72
N GLY A 82 -5.86 0.32 -9.67
CA GLY A 82 -6.73 -0.50 -10.51
C GLY A 82 -6.50 -0.27 -12.01
N SER A 83 -7.56 -0.41 -12.79
CA SER A 83 -7.50 -0.30 -14.25
C SER A 83 -7.10 1.09 -14.76
N SER A 84 -7.26 2.15 -13.96
CA SER A 84 -6.84 3.50 -14.33
C SER A 84 -5.32 3.62 -14.51
N GLY A 85 -4.54 2.78 -13.82
CA GLY A 85 -3.08 2.72 -13.87
C GLY A 85 -2.50 1.84 -14.97
N GLU A 86 -3.28 0.95 -15.59
CA GLU A 86 -2.79 -0.08 -16.51
C GLU A 86 -1.93 0.49 -17.66
N HIS A 87 -2.36 1.60 -18.26
CA HIS A 87 -1.59 2.24 -19.34
C HIS A 87 -0.24 2.79 -18.85
N LEU A 88 -0.20 3.37 -17.65
CA LEU A 88 1.04 3.86 -17.05
C LEU A 88 1.97 2.68 -16.71
N PHE A 89 1.45 1.64 -16.09
CA PHE A 89 2.23 0.45 -15.71
C PHE A 89 2.80 -0.27 -16.95
N GLY A 90 1.99 -0.39 -18.01
CA GLY A 90 2.46 -0.92 -19.30
C GLY A 90 3.56 -0.07 -19.93
N ALA A 91 3.49 1.25 -19.83
CA ALA A 91 4.54 2.15 -20.30
C ALA A 91 5.82 2.01 -19.46
N LEU A 92 5.71 1.89 -18.13
CA LEU A 92 6.86 1.68 -17.23
C LEU A 92 7.56 0.35 -17.53
N LEU A 93 6.81 -0.71 -17.82
CA LEU A 93 7.36 -1.99 -18.25
C LEU A 93 8.19 -1.85 -19.53
N GLN A 94 7.66 -1.12 -20.53
CA GLN A 94 8.39 -0.87 -21.79
C GLN A 94 9.61 0.02 -21.60
N ILE A 95 9.56 0.99 -20.69
CA ILE A 95 10.72 1.82 -20.31
C ILE A 95 11.78 0.95 -19.65
N ALA A 96 11.42 0.13 -18.68
CA ALA A 96 12.33 -0.79 -17.99
C ALA A 96 13.05 -1.73 -19.00
N GLU A 97 12.29 -2.29 -19.95
CA GLU A 97 12.84 -3.13 -21.01
C GLU A 97 13.85 -2.40 -21.91
N SER A 98 13.58 -1.12 -22.20
CA SER A 98 14.39 -0.32 -23.13
C SER A 98 15.63 0.29 -22.47
N THR A 99 15.61 0.52 -21.16
CA THR A 99 16.65 1.26 -20.43
C THR A 99 17.47 0.41 -19.48
N GLY A 100 17.07 -0.84 -19.24
CA GLY A 100 17.70 -1.72 -18.24
C GLY A 100 17.38 -1.40 -16.79
N ILE A 101 16.48 -0.43 -16.52
CA ILE A 101 15.93 -0.23 -15.18
C ILE A 101 15.18 -1.51 -14.76
N ARG A 102 15.37 -1.93 -13.51
CA ARG A 102 14.57 -3.00 -12.93
C ARG A 102 13.29 -2.46 -12.36
N LEU A 103 12.17 -3.14 -12.65
CA LEU A 103 10.85 -2.77 -12.19
C LEU A 103 10.29 -3.89 -11.31
N MET A 104 9.88 -3.54 -10.10
CA MET A 104 9.17 -4.43 -9.19
C MET A 104 7.80 -3.84 -8.87
N MET A 105 6.76 -4.62 -9.01
CA MET A 105 5.39 -4.20 -8.71
C MET A 105 4.75 -5.22 -7.78
N ALA A 106 4.23 -4.76 -6.63
CA ALA A 106 3.47 -5.60 -5.71
C ALA A 106 1.98 -5.31 -5.85
N SER A 107 1.17 -6.38 -5.87
CA SER A 107 -0.29 -6.29 -6.03
C SER A 107 -0.97 -7.45 -5.33
N ARG A 108 -2.15 -7.19 -4.76
CA ARG A 108 -3.04 -8.25 -4.22
C ARG A 108 -3.91 -8.88 -5.30
N THR A 109 -4.02 -8.24 -6.46
CA THR A 109 -4.84 -8.69 -7.58
C THR A 109 -4.04 -8.67 -8.87
N ASN A 110 -4.39 -9.54 -9.82
CA ASN A 110 -3.82 -9.49 -11.15
C ASN A 110 -4.35 -8.28 -11.92
N LEU A 111 -3.46 -7.45 -12.44
CA LEU A 111 -3.78 -6.33 -13.31
C LEU A 111 -3.41 -6.65 -14.76
N ALA A 112 -4.21 -6.16 -15.71
CA ALA A 112 -4.10 -6.51 -17.12
C ALA A 112 -3.20 -5.56 -17.92
N PHE A 113 -2.03 -5.15 -17.38
CA PHE A 113 -1.12 -4.21 -18.06
C PHE A 113 0.00 -4.88 -18.87
N TYR A 114 0.11 -6.21 -18.84
CA TYR A 114 1.06 -7.01 -19.64
C TYR A 114 0.37 -8.23 -20.23
N ASP A 115 0.96 -8.78 -21.30
CA ASP A 115 0.47 -9.99 -21.97
C ASP A 115 1.01 -11.24 -21.26
N ARG A 116 0.19 -12.29 -21.14
CA ARG A 116 0.62 -13.59 -20.61
C ARG A 116 1.84 -14.18 -21.37
N ARG A 117 2.02 -13.83 -22.63
CA ARG A 117 3.21 -14.20 -23.41
C ARG A 117 4.46 -13.54 -22.87
N ASP A 118 4.36 -12.39 -22.20
CA ASP A 118 5.53 -11.72 -21.59
C ASP A 118 6.06 -12.53 -20.40
N VAL A 119 5.19 -13.30 -19.72
CA VAL A 119 5.58 -14.23 -18.67
C VAL A 119 6.11 -15.55 -19.25
N HIS A 120 5.29 -16.24 -20.08
CA HIS A 120 5.54 -17.63 -20.42
C HIS A 120 6.43 -17.84 -21.63
N THR A 121 6.52 -16.84 -22.54
CA THR A 121 7.22 -17.01 -23.84
C THR A 121 8.38 -16.07 -23.98
N ARG A 122 8.26 -14.83 -23.54
CA ARG A 122 9.26 -13.79 -23.74
C ARG A 122 10.18 -13.59 -22.54
N ASN A 123 9.80 -14.13 -21.37
CA ASN A 123 10.53 -13.98 -20.09
C ASN A 123 10.84 -12.51 -19.74
N ARG A 124 9.90 -11.61 -20.02
CA ARG A 124 10.02 -10.17 -19.72
C ARG A 124 9.45 -9.82 -18.36
N VAL A 125 8.51 -10.60 -17.90
CA VAL A 125 7.82 -10.46 -16.62
C VAL A 125 7.96 -11.77 -15.86
N GLU A 126 8.35 -11.68 -14.60
CA GLU A 126 8.32 -12.79 -13.65
C GLU A 126 7.22 -12.53 -12.65
N GLU A 127 6.32 -13.48 -12.50
CA GLU A 127 5.26 -13.43 -11.47
C GLU A 127 5.73 -14.25 -10.26
N LEU A 128 5.83 -13.59 -9.12
CA LEU A 128 6.20 -14.21 -7.85
C LEU A 128 4.97 -14.23 -6.92
N PRO A 129 4.19 -15.32 -6.90
CA PRO A 129 3.08 -15.44 -5.98
C PRO A 129 3.60 -15.58 -4.55
N LEU A 130 3.17 -14.67 -3.66
CA LEU A 130 3.46 -14.78 -2.23
C LEU A 130 2.37 -15.60 -1.55
N SER A 131 2.78 -16.69 -0.92
CA SER A 131 1.94 -17.48 -0.02
C SER A 131 2.07 -16.96 1.42
N GLY A 132 1.26 -17.48 2.32
CA GLY A 132 1.50 -17.33 3.75
C GLY A 132 2.84 -17.97 4.17
N LEU A 133 3.34 -17.59 5.34
CA LEU A 133 4.51 -18.18 5.96
C LEU A 133 4.31 -19.70 6.14
N THR A 134 5.35 -20.45 5.90
CA THR A 134 5.38 -21.91 6.19
C THR A 134 5.37 -22.15 7.70
N LEU A 135 5.08 -23.37 8.11
CA LEU A 135 5.15 -23.75 9.54
C LEU A 135 6.57 -23.52 10.11
N GLU A 136 7.61 -23.75 9.32
CA GLU A 136 9.00 -23.54 9.73
C GLU A 136 9.27 -22.05 9.94
N GLU A 137 8.87 -21.19 9.01
CA GLU A 137 9.03 -19.74 9.15
C GLU A 137 8.22 -19.15 10.31
N VAL A 138 7.01 -19.65 10.56
CA VAL A 138 6.21 -19.27 11.74
C VAL A 138 6.93 -19.72 13.01
N THR A 139 7.53 -20.92 13.02
CA THR A 139 8.28 -21.42 14.17
C THR A 139 9.49 -20.55 14.45
N ASP A 140 10.30 -20.26 13.44
CA ASP A 140 11.47 -19.39 13.53
C ASP A 140 11.11 -17.97 14.00
N TRP A 141 9.99 -17.43 13.50
CA TRP A 141 9.49 -16.13 13.94
C TRP A 141 9.16 -16.15 15.42
N LEU A 142 8.34 -17.11 15.86
CA LEU A 142 7.91 -17.22 17.25
C LEU A 142 9.06 -17.53 18.22
N GLU A 143 10.11 -18.22 17.77
CA GLU A 143 11.31 -18.45 18.58
C GLU A 143 12.13 -17.19 18.83
N LYS A 144 12.17 -16.29 17.84
CA LYS A 144 12.87 -15.00 17.96
C LYS A 144 12.17 -14.04 18.91
N MET A 145 10.89 -14.22 19.15
CA MET A 145 10.03 -13.34 19.94
C MET A 145 10.09 -13.62 21.44
N ASP A 146 10.61 -14.78 21.86
CA ASP A 146 10.77 -15.21 23.28
C ASP A 146 9.50 -14.98 24.13
N LEU A 147 8.33 -15.35 23.59
CA LEU A 147 7.05 -15.17 24.27
C LEU A 147 6.79 -16.31 25.27
N PRO A 148 6.64 -16.02 26.57
CA PRO A 148 6.22 -17.03 27.53
C PRO A 148 4.76 -17.43 27.27
N ASP A 149 4.44 -18.71 27.49
CA ASP A 149 3.08 -19.26 27.42
C ASP A 149 2.39 -19.19 26.06
N ARG A 150 3.16 -19.14 24.97
CA ARG A 150 2.60 -19.15 23.61
C ARG A 150 1.99 -20.50 23.23
N ALA A 151 1.01 -20.44 22.35
CA ALA A 151 0.51 -21.64 21.70
C ALA A 151 1.59 -22.30 20.80
N PRO A 152 1.50 -23.61 20.53
CA PRO A 152 2.41 -24.30 19.61
C PRO A 152 2.36 -23.67 18.19
N ALA A 153 3.52 -23.50 17.54
CA ALA A 153 3.62 -22.91 16.20
C ALA A 153 2.69 -23.57 15.17
N ALA A 154 2.52 -24.88 15.24
CA ALA A 154 1.62 -25.62 14.37
C ALA A 154 0.15 -25.19 14.54
N GLN A 155 -0.27 -24.85 15.74
CA GLN A 155 -1.61 -24.39 16.04
C GLN A 155 -1.80 -22.95 15.55
N ILE A 156 -0.80 -22.08 15.75
CA ILE A 156 -0.80 -20.71 15.21
C ILE A 156 -0.83 -20.72 13.69
N HIS A 157 0.04 -21.51 13.05
CA HIS A 157 0.05 -21.65 11.60
C HIS A 157 -1.29 -22.12 11.05
N LYS A 158 -1.93 -23.11 11.69
CA LYS A 158 -3.25 -23.61 11.29
C LYS A 158 -4.33 -22.52 11.40
N ALA A 159 -4.33 -21.74 12.49
CA ALA A 159 -5.31 -20.69 12.73
C ALA A 159 -5.16 -19.49 11.79
N THR A 160 -3.91 -19.10 11.48
CA THR A 160 -3.59 -17.91 10.67
C THR A 160 -3.42 -18.19 9.18
N GLY A 161 -3.28 -19.47 8.80
CA GLY A 161 -2.87 -19.86 7.45
C GLY A 161 -1.47 -19.35 7.09
N GLY A 162 -0.64 -19.02 8.09
CA GLY A 162 0.67 -18.40 7.92
C GLY A 162 0.62 -16.92 7.49
N HIS A 163 -0.53 -16.26 7.60
CA HIS A 163 -0.63 -14.83 7.24
C HIS A 163 0.24 -13.99 8.19
N PRO A 164 1.27 -13.23 7.69
CA PRO A 164 2.24 -12.54 8.55
C PRO A 164 1.61 -11.63 9.59
N LEU A 165 0.70 -10.74 9.17
CA LEU A 165 0.00 -9.85 10.08
C LEU A 165 -0.83 -10.62 11.12
N ALA A 166 -1.44 -11.73 10.71
CA ALA A 166 -2.20 -12.56 11.64
C ALA A 166 -1.30 -13.21 12.71
N VAL A 167 -0.11 -13.65 12.31
CA VAL A 167 0.90 -14.17 13.24
C VAL A 167 1.36 -13.08 14.20
N GLU A 168 1.65 -11.88 13.71
CA GLU A 168 2.06 -10.72 14.50
C GLU A 168 0.98 -10.29 15.51
N LEU A 169 -0.27 -10.19 15.07
CA LEU A 169 -1.38 -9.81 15.95
C LEU A 169 -1.71 -10.88 17.00
N LEU A 170 -1.54 -12.16 16.69
CA LEU A 170 -1.62 -13.23 17.68
C LEU A 170 -0.53 -13.11 18.75
N GLU A 171 0.66 -12.67 18.37
CA GLU A 171 1.73 -12.40 19.30
C GLU A 171 1.33 -11.33 20.33
N ILE A 172 0.78 -10.21 19.83
CA ILE A 172 0.42 -9.05 20.67
C ILE A 172 -0.76 -9.37 21.61
N TYR A 173 -1.75 -10.14 21.12
CA TYR A 173 -3.02 -10.36 21.83
C TYR A 173 -3.24 -11.81 22.26
N GLY A 174 -2.38 -12.72 21.87
CA GLY A 174 -2.69 -14.10 21.67
C GLY A 174 -2.65 -15.04 22.85
N LYS A 175 -3.76 -15.20 23.52
CA LYS A 175 -3.98 -16.38 24.39
C LYS A 175 -4.98 -17.39 23.82
N THR A 176 -5.81 -17.01 22.87
CA THR A 176 -6.89 -17.85 22.32
C THR A 176 -6.77 -17.94 20.81
N LEU A 177 -6.69 -19.16 20.29
CA LEU A 177 -6.58 -19.44 18.87
C LEU A 177 -7.98 -19.75 18.30
N HIS A 178 -8.36 -19.01 17.30
CA HIS A 178 -9.56 -19.26 16.50
C HIS A 178 -9.21 -19.97 15.19
N ASP A 179 -10.10 -20.85 14.75
CA ASP A 179 -9.97 -21.52 13.44
C ASP A 179 -10.21 -20.55 12.27
N ASP A 180 -10.75 -19.36 12.56
CA ASP A 180 -11.08 -18.32 11.59
C ASP A 180 -10.40 -17.00 11.98
N TRP A 181 -9.49 -16.54 11.13
CA TRP A 181 -8.76 -15.27 11.28
C TRP A 181 -9.68 -14.04 11.45
N LEU A 182 -10.77 -13.98 10.69
CA LEU A 182 -11.72 -12.87 10.79
C LEU A 182 -12.43 -12.86 12.15
N ARG A 183 -12.75 -14.04 12.66
CA ARG A 183 -13.31 -14.20 14.00
C ARG A 183 -12.33 -13.82 15.10
N PHE A 184 -11.04 -14.13 14.89
CA PHE A 184 -9.98 -13.66 15.78
C PHE A 184 -9.90 -12.13 15.81
N LEU A 185 -9.91 -11.45 14.64
CA LEU A 185 -9.93 -9.99 14.58
C LEU A 185 -11.09 -9.39 15.38
N ASP A 186 -12.27 -10.00 15.29
CA ASP A 186 -13.45 -9.53 15.98
C ASP A 186 -13.34 -9.73 17.50
N GLU A 187 -13.19 -10.98 17.93
CA GLU A 187 -13.31 -11.38 19.32
C GLU A 187 -12.09 -10.95 20.18
N GLU A 188 -10.88 -10.99 19.60
CA GLU A 188 -9.66 -10.76 20.37
C GLU A 188 -9.07 -9.34 20.17
N ILE A 189 -9.46 -8.65 19.13
CA ILE A 189 -8.94 -7.30 18.85
C ILE A 189 -10.05 -6.26 18.98
N LEU A 190 -11.08 -6.34 18.13
CA LEU A 190 -12.09 -5.29 18.07
C LEU A 190 -12.99 -5.26 19.30
N ASP A 191 -13.38 -6.44 19.83
CA ASP A 191 -14.27 -6.53 20.99
C ASP A 191 -13.59 -6.15 22.29
N VAL A 192 -12.26 -6.27 22.35
CA VAL A 192 -11.45 -5.93 23.54
C VAL A 192 -11.02 -4.45 23.54
N LEU A 193 -11.11 -3.75 22.40
CA LEU A 193 -10.77 -2.33 22.34
C LEU A 193 -11.77 -1.47 23.11
N PRO A 194 -11.30 -0.42 23.81
CA PRO A 194 -12.15 0.63 24.37
C PRO A 194 -13.04 1.24 23.27
N GLU A 195 -14.24 1.68 23.63
CA GLU A 195 -15.23 2.20 22.69
C GLU A 195 -14.72 3.41 21.89
N ASP A 196 -13.98 4.30 22.55
CA ASP A 196 -13.33 5.47 21.93
C ASP A 196 -12.29 5.07 20.89
N HIS A 197 -11.49 4.05 21.16
CA HIS A 197 -10.53 3.51 20.18
C HIS A 197 -11.23 2.85 19.00
N ARG A 198 -12.31 2.11 19.23
CA ARG A 198 -13.12 1.49 18.19
C ARG A 198 -13.76 2.52 17.27
N GLU A 199 -14.29 3.61 17.83
CA GLU A 199 -14.87 4.71 17.04
C GLU A 199 -13.82 5.40 16.17
N LEU A 200 -12.58 5.64 16.70
CA LEU A 200 -11.48 6.18 15.91
C LEU A 200 -11.13 5.29 14.71
N LEU A 201 -10.99 3.98 14.92
CA LEU A 201 -10.71 3.04 13.83
C LEU A 201 -11.87 2.97 12.83
N SER A 202 -13.12 3.05 13.33
CA SER A 202 -14.30 3.03 12.47
C SER A 202 -14.45 4.30 11.62
N LEU A 203 -14.05 5.46 12.14
CA LEU A 203 -13.97 6.71 11.39
C LEU A 203 -12.87 6.64 10.33
N LEU A 204 -11.70 6.11 10.67
CA LEU A 204 -10.63 5.90 9.68
C LEU A 204 -11.03 4.89 8.60
N ALA A 205 -11.84 3.87 8.93
CA ALA A 205 -12.27 2.87 7.95
C ALA A 205 -13.12 3.47 6.83
N VAL A 206 -13.95 4.50 7.12
CA VAL A 206 -14.79 5.17 6.11
C VAL A 206 -14.08 6.30 5.38
N ALA A 207 -12.86 6.67 5.81
CA ALA A 207 -12.07 7.69 5.12
C ALA A 207 -11.63 7.18 3.73
N ASP A 208 -11.57 8.08 2.76
CA ASP A 208 -11.09 7.81 1.40
C ASP A 208 -9.59 8.13 1.21
N ARG A 209 -8.98 8.77 2.20
CA ARG A 209 -7.57 9.18 2.24
C ARG A 209 -7.09 9.29 3.69
N PRO A 210 -5.78 9.40 3.95
CA PRO A 210 -5.26 9.62 5.29
C PRO A 210 -5.88 10.85 5.95
N VAL A 211 -6.12 10.77 7.23
CA VAL A 211 -6.80 11.79 8.02
C VAL A 211 -5.83 12.35 9.05
N THR A 212 -5.70 13.67 9.14
CA THR A 212 -4.89 14.28 10.18
C THR A 212 -5.46 13.97 11.56
N TRP A 213 -4.61 13.89 12.58
CA TRP A 213 -5.10 13.66 13.94
C TRP A 213 -6.14 14.69 14.37
N THR A 214 -5.92 15.97 14.05
CA THR A 214 -6.86 17.05 14.40
C THR A 214 -8.25 16.79 13.83
N THR A 215 -8.36 16.40 12.56
CA THR A 215 -9.62 16.08 11.91
C THR A 215 -10.27 14.86 12.55
N LEU A 216 -9.49 13.80 12.78
CA LEU A 216 -9.99 12.56 13.38
C LEU A 216 -10.48 12.78 14.80
N ALA A 217 -9.71 13.50 15.63
CA ALA A 217 -10.06 13.83 16.99
C ALA A 217 -11.35 14.68 17.07
N ASN A 218 -11.46 15.71 16.22
CA ASN A 218 -12.68 16.53 16.13
C ASN A 218 -13.91 15.69 15.73
N ALA A 219 -13.76 14.78 14.76
CA ALA A 219 -14.84 13.91 14.31
C ALA A 219 -15.30 12.90 15.39
N ALA A 220 -14.34 12.41 16.18
CA ALA A 220 -14.58 11.46 17.26
C ALA A 220 -14.99 12.15 18.58
N GLY A 221 -14.77 13.46 18.72
CA GLY A 221 -14.89 14.16 20.01
C GLY A 221 -13.81 13.74 21.00
N ALA A 222 -12.61 13.39 20.51
CA ALA A 222 -11.50 12.94 21.31
C ALA A 222 -10.56 14.09 21.66
N ASP A 223 -10.04 14.08 22.88
CA ASP A 223 -9.06 15.05 23.37
C ASP A 223 -7.67 14.40 23.51
N GLY A 224 -6.62 15.20 23.35
CA GLY A 224 -5.23 14.74 23.56
C GLY A 224 -4.50 14.28 22.29
N PRO A 225 -3.36 13.61 22.46
CA PRO A 225 -2.57 13.08 21.32
C PRO A 225 -3.19 11.80 20.75
N PRO A 226 -2.75 11.35 19.56
CA PRO A 226 -3.15 10.06 19.01
C PRO A 226 -2.89 8.92 20.02
N PRO A 227 -3.80 7.93 20.09
CA PRO A 227 -3.61 6.80 21.02
C PRO A 227 -2.43 5.95 20.57
N GLN A 228 -1.29 6.14 21.23
CA GLN A 228 -0.03 5.45 20.89
C GLN A 228 -0.20 3.93 20.86
N GLN A 229 -1.06 3.41 21.72
CA GLN A 229 -1.37 1.98 21.74
C GLN A 229 -1.93 1.43 20.42
N LEU A 230 -2.69 2.22 19.67
CA LEU A 230 -3.19 1.80 18.36
C LEU A 230 -2.09 1.82 17.29
N ILE A 231 -1.15 2.77 17.41
CA ILE A 231 -0.01 2.92 16.51
C ILE A 231 1.01 1.81 16.78
N ASP A 232 1.42 1.61 18.03
CA ASP A 232 2.39 0.58 18.43
C ASP A 232 1.92 -0.84 18.08
N ARG A 233 0.61 -1.04 18.03
CA ARG A 233 -0.02 -2.31 17.66
C ARG A 233 -0.26 -2.48 16.15
N GLY A 234 0.14 -1.50 15.33
CA GLY A 234 -0.09 -1.52 13.88
C GLY A 234 -1.56 -1.46 13.45
N LEU A 235 -2.47 -1.14 14.39
CA LEU A 235 -3.90 -0.97 14.08
C LEU A 235 -4.17 0.36 13.39
N MET A 236 -3.39 1.38 13.74
CA MET A 236 -3.38 2.70 13.15
C MET A 236 -1.98 2.99 12.60
N LEU A 237 -1.88 3.36 11.34
CA LEU A 237 -0.61 3.66 10.65
C LEU A 237 -0.40 5.17 10.59
N GLU A 238 0.81 5.62 10.90
CA GLU A 238 1.23 7.00 10.66
C GLU A 238 1.91 7.10 9.29
N LEU A 239 1.35 7.90 8.41
CA LEU A 239 1.88 8.22 7.08
C LEU A 239 2.26 9.71 7.04
N GLU A 240 3.01 10.13 6.03
CA GLU A 240 3.36 11.55 5.85
C GLU A 240 2.11 12.44 5.72
N GLU A 241 1.04 11.91 5.11
CA GLU A 241 -0.22 12.61 4.87
C GLU A 241 -1.20 12.56 6.04
N GLY A 242 -0.95 11.73 7.05
CA GLY A 242 -1.85 11.56 8.20
C GLY A 242 -1.98 10.12 8.66
N LEU A 243 -3.03 9.85 9.40
CA LEU A 243 -3.34 8.54 9.97
C LEU A 243 -4.15 7.69 8.99
N TRP A 244 -3.87 6.40 8.95
CA TRP A 244 -4.52 5.43 8.08
C TRP A 244 -4.72 4.10 8.79
N LEU A 245 -5.50 3.19 8.19
CA LEU A 245 -5.67 1.82 8.68
C LEU A 245 -4.94 0.81 7.81
N HIS A 246 -4.47 -0.26 8.45
CA HIS A 246 -4.08 -1.45 7.69
C HIS A 246 -5.28 -2.01 6.92
N GLU A 247 -5.08 -2.35 5.64
CA GLU A 247 -6.17 -2.71 4.72
C GLU A 247 -7.03 -3.90 5.20
N ALA A 248 -6.42 -4.89 5.84
CA ALA A 248 -7.15 -6.03 6.39
C ALA A 248 -8.16 -5.61 7.47
N LEU A 249 -7.73 -4.70 8.36
CA LEU A 249 -8.59 -4.15 9.43
C LEU A 249 -9.66 -3.24 8.84
N ARG A 250 -9.29 -2.39 7.88
CA ARG A 250 -10.21 -1.50 7.16
C ARG A 250 -11.33 -2.30 6.48
N SER A 251 -10.97 -3.32 5.71
CA SER A 251 -11.92 -4.20 5.03
C SER A 251 -12.86 -4.91 6.01
N ARG A 252 -12.39 -5.25 7.20
CA ARG A 252 -13.22 -5.88 8.23
C ARG A 252 -14.20 -4.90 8.85
N LEU A 253 -13.73 -3.73 9.29
CA LEU A 253 -14.58 -2.68 9.87
C LEU A 253 -15.66 -2.19 8.89
N LEU A 254 -15.32 -2.10 7.60
CA LEU A 254 -16.28 -1.74 6.56
C LEU A 254 -17.41 -2.78 6.38
N ARG A 255 -17.18 -4.04 6.70
CA ARG A 255 -18.23 -5.08 6.63
C ARG A 255 -19.20 -5.02 7.81
N GLU A 256 -18.73 -4.65 8.99
CA GLU A 256 -19.57 -4.54 10.19
C GLU A 256 -20.50 -3.34 10.16
N VAL A 257 -20.03 -2.26 9.57
CA VAL A 257 -20.69 -0.96 9.62
C VAL A 257 -21.64 -0.80 8.43
N GLY A 258 -22.85 -1.26 8.53
CA GLY A 258 -23.93 -0.97 7.57
C GLY A 258 -24.29 0.53 7.51
N ALA A 259 -25.50 0.91 7.89
CA ALA A 259 -26.03 2.29 7.86
C ALA A 259 -25.18 3.41 8.53
N PRO A 260 -24.30 3.16 9.52
CA PRO A 260 -23.47 4.20 10.12
C PRO A 260 -22.37 4.80 9.22
N HIS A 261 -22.06 4.23 8.06
CA HIS A 261 -20.99 4.74 7.16
C HIS A 261 -21.23 6.18 6.71
N GLU A 262 -22.44 6.47 6.26
CA GLU A 262 -22.79 7.83 5.79
C GLU A 262 -22.69 8.86 6.91
N GLU A 263 -23.06 8.49 8.13
CA GLU A 263 -22.94 9.36 9.28
C GLU A 263 -21.47 9.63 9.64
N ARG A 264 -20.62 8.61 9.67
CA ARG A 264 -19.18 8.75 9.94
C ARG A 264 -18.46 9.53 8.85
N SER A 265 -18.75 9.27 7.57
CA SER A 265 -18.22 10.06 6.46
C SER A 265 -18.60 11.54 6.58
N ARG A 266 -19.84 11.81 6.98
CA ARG A 266 -20.28 13.20 7.22
C ARG A 266 -19.58 13.86 8.40
N LYS A 267 -19.37 13.13 9.52
CA LYS A 267 -18.60 13.64 10.67
C LYS A 267 -17.16 14.02 10.26
N LEU A 268 -16.50 13.15 9.49
CA LEU A 268 -15.15 13.43 8.98
C LEU A 268 -15.12 14.64 8.04
N SER A 269 -16.06 14.74 7.12
CA SER A 269 -16.13 15.89 6.20
C SER A 269 -16.36 17.20 6.95
N GLN A 270 -17.26 17.22 7.95
CA GLN A 270 -17.53 18.40 8.77
C GLN A 270 -16.35 18.79 9.68
N ALA A 271 -15.51 17.84 10.07
CA ALA A 271 -14.33 18.10 10.89
C ALA A 271 -13.11 18.55 10.07
N ALA A 272 -13.16 18.38 8.75
CA ALA A 272 -12.09 18.78 7.83
C ALA A 272 -12.26 20.23 7.32
N ASP A 273 -13.47 20.79 7.41
CA ASP A 273 -13.79 22.20 7.10
C ASP A 273 -13.48 23.13 8.30
#